data_6dcf3b59143354fc0f8db7cc58f599c3
#
_entry.id   6dcf3b59143354fc0f8db7cc58f599c3
#
_cell.length_a   1.000
_cell.length_b   1.000
_cell.length_c   1.000
_cell.angle_alpha   90.00
_cell.angle_beta   90.00
_cell.angle_gamma   90.00
#
_symmetry.space_group_name_H-M   'P 1'
#
loop_
_entity.id
_entity.type
_entity.pdbx_description
1 polymer ?
#
loop_
_entity_poly.entity_id
_entity_poly.type
_entity_poly.pdbx_seq_one_letter_code
_entity_poly.pdbx_strand_id
1 'polypeptide(L)'
;MIGTGHGPGGPLSALGLGELRERHSAKWREYPPEVLPMWVAEMDTPLAEPIAAALREAVARGDTGYAVACGLPEAFAAFAARRFGWHTDPAAIRLVPDVMAGIIEVLHLVTAPGDRVVVNTPAYPPYFYWLPRIGREVVQSPLALGPDGYRLDLAALERDFAAGAAAFLLCNPHNPTGLVLTEEELRAVAALASRYGVRVVSDEIHAPLVYAGARHVPFPSLDDPAAARSVALVSASKAWNLAGLKAALAVPGPEARRDLAAIAAEVSESSGMFGVLASEAAFTAGEPWLDALMAGLNANRALLGDLLAERLPGVGYQPPQATYLAWLDLRALGLGDDPAEWFLRRGSVALYSGLKFGAPGRGFARFNFATPPDLLTDAIARMASSLDGRARTPRPTALDAL
;
A
#
# COMPACT_ATOMS: atom_id res chain seq x y z
N MET A 1 -2.68 7.75 -34.71
CA MET A 1 -3.82 7.16 -33.95
C MET A 1 -3.33 5.85 -33.36
N ILE A 2 -2.82 5.89 -32.12
CA ILE A 2 -2.47 4.68 -31.35
C ILE A 2 -3.73 4.37 -30.54
N GLY A 3 -4.34 3.23 -30.86
CA GLY A 3 -5.63 2.83 -30.32
C GLY A 3 -5.59 2.68 -28.79
N THR A 4 -6.63 3.17 -28.14
CA THR A 4 -6.97 2.98 -26.72
C THR A 4 -7.47 1.56 -26.41
N GLY A 5 -7.01 0.55 -27.17
CA GLY A 5 -7.41 -0.85 -27.02
C GLY A 5 -6.50 -1.59 -26.09
N HIS A 6 -6.77 -1.60 -24.78
CA HIS A 6 -6.31 -2.71 -23.95
C HIS A 6 -6.97 -3.99 -24.46
N GLY A 7 -6.17 -5.04 -24.73
CA GLY A 7 -6.71 -6.34 -25.13
C GLY A 7 -7.71 -6.88 -24.08
N PRO A 8 -8.40 -8.00 -24.33
CA PRO A 8 -9.51 -8.49 -23.51
C PRO A 8 -9.21 -8.76 -22.03
N GLY A 9 -7.99 -8.51 -21.54
CA GLY A 9 -7.56 -8.67 -20.15
C GLY A 9 -7.25 -7.37 -19.38
N GLY A 10 -7.46 -6.19 -19.97
CA GLY A 10 -7.17 -4.90 -19.31
C GLY A 10 -5.66 -4.64 -19.08
N PRO A 11 -5.29 -3.67 -18.19
CA PRO A 11 -3.90 -3.26 -17.99
C PRO A 11 -2.96 -4.38 -17.53
N LEU A 12 -3.45 -5.38 -16.79
CA LEU A 12 -2.63 -6.48 -16.25
C LEU A 12 -2.22 -7.52 -17.30
N SER A 13 -2.89 -7.56 -18.46
CA SER A 13 -2.56 -8.50 -19.54
C SER A 13 -1.84 -7.84 -20.71
N ALA A 14 -1.39 -6.60 -20.54
CA ALA A 14 -0.82 -5.81 -21.62
C ALA A 14 0.70 -6.05 -21.84
N LEU A 15 1.39 -6.65 -20.88
CA LEU A 15 2.85 -6.85 -20.93
C LEU A 15 3.23 -8.30 -20.73
N GLY A 16 4.15 -8.79 -21.56
CA GLY A 16 4.72 -10.12 -21.42
C GLY A 16 5.94 -10.15 -20.48
N LEU A 17 6.34 -11.35 -20.04
CA LEU A 17 7.49 -11.56 -19.16
C LEU A 17 8.79 -10.95 -19.72
N GLY A 18 8.99 -11.00 -21.05
CA GLY A 18 10.17 -10.42 -21.70
C GLY A 18 10.27 -8.92 -21.47
N GLU A 19 9.19 -8.18 -21.73
CA GLU A 19 9.12 -6.74 -21.52
C GLU A 19 9.25 -6.35 -20.04
N LEU A 20 8.65 -7.14 -19.13
CA LEU A 20 8.75 -6.92 -17.70
C LEU A 20 10.19 -7.07 -17.19
N ARG A 21 10.94 -8.04 -17.74
CA ARG A 21 12.36 -8.24 -17.42
C ARG A 21 13.28 -7.12 -17.90
N GLU A 22 12.85 -6.27 -18.82
CA GLU A 22 13.59 -5.08 -19.25
C GLU A 22 13.46 -3.92 -18.24
N ARG A 23 12.49 -3.96 -17.32
CA ARG A 23 12.29 -2.90 -16.32
C ARG A 23 13.45 -2.79 -15.34
N HIS A 24 13.72 -1.56 -14.90
CA HIS A 24 14.80 -1.24 -13.95
C HIS A 24 14.30 -1.03 -12.51
N SER A 25 13.01 -1.25 -12.26
CA SER A 25 12.44 -1.09 -10.92
C SER A 25 12.92 -2.19 -9.95
N ALA A 26 12.84 -1.91 -8.65
CA ALA A 26 13.23 -2.85 -7.60
C ALA A 26 12.54 -4.21 -7.75
N LYS A 27 11.26 -4.22 -8.18
CA LYS A 27 10.52 -5.46 -8.41
C LYS A 27 11.29 -6.44 -9.30
N TRP A 28 11.87 -5.96 -10.41
CA TRP A 28 12.48 -6.77 -11.45
C TRP A 28 14.02 -6.83 -11.40
N ARG A 29 14.69 -6.10 -10.46
CA ARG A 29 16.15 -6.05 -10.36
C ARG A 29 16.74 -6.56 -9.06
N GLU A 30 15.91 -6.73 -8.00
CA GLU A 30 16.39 -7.22 -6.70
C GLU A 30 16.84 -8.69 -6.75
N TYR A 31 16.20 -9.51 -7.59
CA TYR A 31 16.47 -10.93 -7.69
C TYR A 31 16.96 -11.32 -9.08
N PRO A 32 17.67 -12.47 -9.21
CA PRO A 32 18.08 -13.00 -10.51
C PRO A 32 16.91 -13.24 -11.46
N PRO A 33 17.14 -13.26 -12.80
CA PRO A 33 16.07 -13.32 -13.81
C PRO A 33 15.17 -14.56 -13.75
N GLU A 34 15.64 -15.69 -13.20
CA GLU A 34 14.85 -16.90 -13.02
C GLU A 34 13.81 -16.81 -11.91
N VAL A 35 13.92 -15.84 -11.00
CA VAL A 35 13.00 -15.62 -9.88
C VAL A 35 11.80 -14.79 -10.36
N LEU A 36 10.59 -15.23 -10.04
CA LEU A 36 9.37 -14.45 -10.23
C LEU A 36 9.13 -13.53 -9.05
N PRO A 37 9.09 -12.19 -9.27
CA PRO A 37 9.01 -11.23 -8.18
C PRO A 37 7.56 -10.93 -7.75
N MET A 38 7.05 -11.63 -6.76
CA MET A 38 5.73 -11.43 -6.16
C MET A 38 5.80 -10.73 -4.80
N TRP A 39 6.84 -9.94 -4.52
CA TRP A 39 7.17 -9.41 -3.20
C TRP A 39 6.80 -7.94 -2.99
N VAL A 40 7.26 -7.02 -3.84
CA VAL A 40 7.10 -5.58 -3.66
C VAL A 40 5.76 -5.08 -4.21
N ALA A 41 5.23 -4.02 -3.60
CA ALA A 41 3.98 -3.40 -4.00
C ALA A 41 4.16 -2.47 -5.22
N GLU A 42 4.53 -3.08 -6.36
CA GLU A 42 4.55 -2.50 -7.71
C GLU A 42 3.73 -3.37 -8.65
N MET A 43 3.10 -2.79 -9.67
CA MET A 43 2.25 -3.52 -10.61
C MET A 43 2.95 -3.77 -11.95
N ASP A 44 2.63 -4.88 -12.59
CA ASP A 44 3.13 -5.24 -13.93
C ASP A 44 2.16 -4.74 -15.01
N THR A 45 2.01 -3.43 -15.09
CA THR A 45 1.11 -2.74 -16.02
C THR A 45 1.86 -1.67 -16.82
N PRO A 46 1.42 -1.30 -18.02
CA PRO A 46 1.83 -0.04 -18.63
C PRO A 46 1.29 1.15 -17.84
N LEU A 47 1.83 2.34 -18.07
CA LEU A 47 1.24 3.57 -17.57
C LEU A 47 -0.13 3.83 -18.23
N ALA A 48 -1.04 4.46 -17.49
CA ALA A 48 -2.24 5.03 -18.06
C ALA A 48 -1.86 6.13 -19.09
N GLU A 49 -2.52 6.15 -20.24
CA GLU A 49 -2.16 7.06 -21.33
C GLU A 49 -2.16 8.55 -20.93
N PRO A 50 -3.12 9.07 -20.15
CA PRO A 50 -3.06 10.45 -19.69
C PRO A 50 -1.78 10.77 -18.91
N ILE A 51 -1.31 9.82 -18.10
CA ILE A 51 -0.07 9.96 -17.32
C ILE A 51 1.14 9.92 -18.24
N ALA A 52 1.19 8.95 -19.15
CA ALA A 52 2.29 8.82 -20.10
C ALA A 52 2.39 10.05 -21.02
N ALA A 53 1.26 10.64 -21.44
CA ALA A 53 1.21 11.86 -22.24
C ALA A 53 1.77 13.05 -21.45
N ALA A 54 1.34 13.26 -20.20
CA ALA A 54 1.84 14.35 -19.36
C ALA A 54 3.35 14.27 -19.13
N LEU A 55 3.88 13.07 -18.90
CA LEU A 55 5.31 12.86 -18.72
C LEU A 55 6.11 13.10 -20.01
N ARG A 56 5.62 12.61 -21.17
CA ARG A 56 6.27 12.89 -22.48
C ARG A 56 6.31 14.38 -22.80
N GLU A 57 5.23 15.10 -22.49
CA GLU A 57 5.16 16.54 -22.72
C GLU A 57 6.16 17.30 -21.83
N ALA A 58 6.25 16.96 -20.53
CA ALA A 58 7.21 17.57 -19.62
C ALA A 58 8.66 17.32 -20.06
N VAL A 59 8.99 16.10 -20.48
CA VAL A 59 10.32 15.76 -21.04
C VAL A 59 10.59 16.58 -22.30
N ALA A 60 9.63 16.70 -23.23
CA ALA A 60 9.79 17.43 -24.47
C ALA A 60 10.02 18.94 -24.26
N ARG A 61 9.47 19.50 -23.17
CA ARG A 61 9.70 20.90 -22.76
C ARG A 61 10.99 21.11 -21.97
N GLY A 62 11.65 20.04 -21.50
CA GLY A 62 12.77 20.14 -20.58
C GLY A 62 12.36 20.62 -19.19
N ASP A 63 11.11 20.36 -18.79
CA ASP A 63 10.54 20.80 -17.51
C ASP A 63 10.95 19.83 -16.37
N THR A 64 12.16 20.08 -15.84
CA THR A 64 12.84 19.25 -14.84
C THR A 64 13.27 20.03 -13.61
N GLY A 65 12.60 21.16 -13.32
CA GLY A 65 12.87 22.02 -12.18
C GLY A 65 12.36 21.47 -10.83
N TYR A 66 12.45 22.29 -9.79
CA TYR A 66 11.88 21.96 -8.49
C TYR A 66 10.37 21.85 -8.55
N ALA A 67 9.83 20.89 -7.80
CA ALA A 67 8.39 20.65 -7.75
C ALA A 67 7.66 21.76 -6.97
N VAL A 68 6.52 22.15 -7.50
CA VAL A 68 5.45 22.85 -6.79
C VAL A 68 4.16 22.04 -6.92
N ALA A 69 3.19 22.28 -6.04
CA ALA A 69 1.98 21.45 -6.03
C ALA A 69 1.14 21.54 -7.32
N CYS A 70 1.29 22.61 -8.10
CA CYS A 70 0.52 22.89 -9.33
C CYS A 70 -1.01 22.69 -9.08
N GLY A 71 -1.72 22.02 -10.00
CA GLY A 71 -3.13 21.66 -9.89
C GLY A 71 -3.42 20.35 -9.14
N LEU A 72 -2.39 19.71 -8.57
CA LEU A 72 -2.53 18.40 -7.93
C LEU A 72 -3.47 18.40 -6.71
N PRO A 73 -3.47 19.41 -5.80
CA PRO A 73 -4.44 19.48 -4.70
C PRO A 73 -5.89 19.57 -5.17
N GLU A 74 -6.16 20.37 -6.21
CA GLU A 74 -7.48 20.54 -6.81
C GLU A 74 -7.93 19.26 -7.52
N ALA A 75 -7.03 18.62 -8.27
CA ALA A 75 -7.29 17.36 -8.94
C ALA A 75 -7.63 16.25 -7.93
N PHE A 76 -6.87 16.15 -6.82
CA PHE A 76 -7.17 15.21 -5.75
C PHE A 76 -8.50 15.52 -5.07
N ALA A 77 -8.78 16.78 -4.70
CA ALA A 77 -10.03 17.16 -4.04
C ALA A 77 -11.25 16.81 -4.91
N ALA A 78 -11.18 17.06 -6.22
CA ALA A 78 -12.22 16.68 -7.15
C ALA A 78 -12.38 15.15 -7.26
N PHE A 79 -11.29 14.40 -7.31
CA PHE A 79 -11.29 12.94 -7.29
C PHE A 79 -11.88 12.38 -5.99
N ALA A 80 -11.47 12.90 -4.83
CA ALA A 80 -11.96 12.48 -3.52
C ALA A 80 -13.47 12.73 -3.37
N ALA A 81 -13.97 13.87 -3.88
CA ALA A 81 -15.40 14.17 -3.88
C ALA A 81 -16.19 13.16 -4.73
N ARG A 82 -15.67 12.78 -5.93
CA ARG A 82 -16.35 11.81 -6.81
C ARG A 82 -16.30 10.38 -6.27
N ARG A 83 -15.12 9.94 -5.76
CA ARG A 83 -14.89 8.53 -5.39
C ARG A 83 -15.29 8.19 -3.96
N PHE A 84 -15.12 9.14 -3.05
CA PHE A 84 -15.30 8.91 -1.61
C PHE A 84 -16.43 9.77 -0.99
N GLY A 85 -16.97 10.74 -1.73
CA GLY A 85 -17.88 11.75 -1.19
C GLY A 85 -17.20 12.70 -0.19
N TRP A 86 -15.86 12.78 -0.24
CA TRP A 86 -15.06 13.59 0.67
C TRP A 86 -14.74 14.95 0.06
N HIS A 87 -15.28 15.99 0.68
CA HIS A 87 -15.05 17.38 0.29
C HIS A 87 -13.95 17.98 1.16
N THR A 88 -12.80 18.26 0.59
CA THR A 88 -11.66 18.88 1.25
C THR A 88 -11.28 20.19 0.57
N ASP A 89 -10.63 21.09 1.33
CA ASP A 89 -10.16 22.38 0.80
C ASP A 89 -8.77 22.21 0.16
N PRO A 90 -8.62 22.36 -1.17
CA PRO A 90 -7.33 22.21 -1.84
C PRO A 90 -6.23 23.11 -1.27
N ALA A 91 -6.58 24.33 -0.83
CA ALA A 91 -5.62 25.28 -0.26
C ALA A 91 -4.98 24.81 1.06
N ALA A 92 -5.64 23.89 1.77
CA ALA A 92 -5.13 23.31 3.01
C ALA A 92 -4.21 22.08 2.78
N ILE A 93 -4.26 21.49 1.60
CA ILE A 93 -3.47 20.31 1.26
C ILE A 93 -1.99 20.68 1.10
N ARG A 94 -1.08 19.81 1.54
CA ARG A 94 0.37 19.99 1.39
C ARG A 94 0.98 18.87 0.55
N LEU A 95 1.82 19.26 -0.39
CA LEU A 95 2.64 18.35 -1.17
C LEU A 95 3.77 17.80 -0.29
N VAL A 96 4.00 16.49 -0.36
CA VAL A 96 5.10 15.79 0.32
C VAL A 96 5.72 14.76 -0.65
N PRO A 97 7.01 14.38 -0.48
CA PRO A 97 7.71 13.52 -1.45
C PRO A 97 7.07 12.13 -1.63
N ASP A 98 6.64 11.53 -0.56
CA ASP A 98 5.89 10.27 -0.53
C ASP A 98 5.11 10.16 0.78
N VAL A 99 4.25 9.14 0.88
CA VAL A 99 3.40 8.94 2.06
C VAL A 99 4.24 8.72 3.32
N MET A 100 5.36 8.00 3.24
CA MET A 100 6.20 7.76 4.43
C MET A 100 6.88 9.04 4.91
N ALA A 101 7.40 9.86 3.99
CA ALA A 101 7.94 11.18 4.32
C ALA A 101 6.85 12.07 4.94
N GLY A 102 5.65 12.09 4.36
CA GLY A 102 4.51 12.82 4.92
C GLY A 102 4.12 12.35 6.32
N ILE A 103 4.11 11.05 6.59
CA ILE A 103 3.87 10.49 7.94
C ILE A 103 4.92 11.02 8.93
N ILE A 104 6.19 11.01 8.55
CA ILE A 104 7.30 11.50 9.39
C ILE A 104 7.11 12.97 9.72
N GLU A 105 6.84 13.81 8.71
CA GLU A 105 6.65 15.26 8.89
C GLU A 105 5.43 15.53 9.79
N VAL A 106 4.31 14.87 9.56
CA VAL A 106 3.11 15.02 10.40
C VAL A 106 3.39 14.58 11.85
N LEU A 107 4.09 13.45 12.04
CA LEU A 107 4.43 12.99 13.40
C LEU A 107 5.40 13.95 14.10
N HIS A 108 6.31 14.63 13.39
CA HIS A 108 7.14 15.69 13.98
C HIS A 108 6.31 16.85 14.51
N LEU A 109 5.21 17.18 13.84
CA LEU A 109 4.33 18.29 14.24
C LEU A 109 3.41 17.93 15.41
N VAL A 110 2.99 16.67 15.53
CA VAL A 110 1.92 16.28 16.46
C VAL A 110 2.40 15.42 17.64
N THR A 111 3.69 15.06 17.66
CA THR A 111 4.33 14.27 18.74
C THR A 111 5.71 14.79 19.06
N ALA A 112 6.27 14.41 20.22
CA ALA A 112 7.62 14.71 20.66
C ALA A 112 8.52 13.43 20.65
N PRO A 113 9.87 13.56 20.67
CA PRO A 113 10.76 12.45 20.93
C PRO A 113 10.41 11.74 22.26
N GLY A 114 10.36 10.41 22.23
CA GLY A 114 9.95 9.57 23.35
C GLY A 114 8.44 9.25 23.36
N ASP A 115 7.63 9.94 22.57
CA ASP A 115 6.21 9.67 22.48
C ASP A 115 5.92 8.31 21.84
N ARG A 116 4.81 7.71 22.30
CA ARG A 116 4.32 6.39 21.87
C ARG A 116 3.38 6.55 20.69
N VAL A 117 3.71 5.84 19.59
CA VAL A 117 2.88 5.79 18.38
C VAL A 117 2.35 4.37 18.22
N VAL A 118 1.04 4.22 18.28
CA VAL A 118 0.37 2.92 18.09
C VAL A 118 0.28 2.61 16.60
N VAL A 119 0.56 1.34 16.23
CA VAL A 119 0.35 0.78 14.88
C VAL A 119 -0.36 -0.54 14.98
N ASN A 120 -1.33 -0.82 14.11
CA ASN A 120 -1.94 -2.16 14.04
C ASN A 120 -0.99 -3.14 13.35
N THR A 121 -0.80 -4.31 13.97
CA THR A 121 0.03 -5.37 13.38
C THR A 121 -0.80 -6.58 12.94
N PRO A 122 -0.37 -7.31 11.85
CA PRO A 122 0.87 -7.10 11.07
C PRO A 122 0.86 -5.74 10.37
N ALA A 123 1.98 -5.00 10.33
CA ALA A 123 2.05 -3.62 9.85
C ALA A 123 3.08 -3.45 8.73
N TYR A 124 2.92 -2.40 7.93
CA TYR A 124 3.86 -2.03 6.87
C TYR A 124 5.29 -1.87 7.43
N PRO A 125 6.29 -2.64 6.94
CA PRO A 125 7.62 -2.73 7.55
C PRO A 125 8.34 -1.40 7.78
N PRO A 126 8.25 -0.39 6.89
CA PRO A 126 8.87 0.90 7.12
C PRO A 126 8.43 1.62 8.39
N TYR A 127 7.26 1.35 8.97
CA TYR A 127 6.87 1.95 10.25
C TYR A 127 7.83 1.54 11.37
N PHE A 128 8.23 0.25 11.42
CA PHE A 128 9.20 -0.25 12.42
C PHE A 128 10.62 0.29 12.22
N TYR A 129 10.93 0.73 11.01
CA TYR A 129 12.23 1.29 10.68
C TYR A 129 12.31 2.79 10.94
N TRP A 130 11.30 3.55 10.50
CA TRP A 130 11.36 5.01 10.50
C TRP A 130 10.90 5.63 11.83
N LEU A 131 9.85 5.12 12.47
CA LEU A 131 9.36 5.69 13.73
C LEU A 131 10.42 5.73 14.83
N PRO A 132 11.21 4.65 15.09
CA PRO A 132 12.30 4.73 16.05
C PRO A 132 13.41 5.72 15.64
N ARG A 133 13.67 5.88 14.34
CA ARG A 133 14.68 6.85 13.85
C ARG A 133 14.34 8.28 14.11
N ILE A 134 13.05 8.59 14.14
CA ILE A 134 12.59 9.93 14.55
C ILE A 134 12.31 10.02 16.06
N GLY A 135 12.79 9.04 16.84
CA GLY A 135 12.69 9.03 18.29
C GLY A 135 11.33 8.67 18.86
N ARG A 136 10.42 8.02 18.08
CA ARG A 136 9.10 7.58 18.58
C ARG A 136 9.14 6.11 18.98
N GLU A 137 8.47 5.80 20.11
CA GLU A 137 8.27 4.42 20.52
C GLU A 137 7.12 3.79 19.74
N VAL A 138 7.37 2.64 19.10
CA VAL A 138 6.32 1.90 18.37
C VAL A 138 5.58 0.98 19.31
N VAL A 139 4.30 1.22 19.49
CA VAL A 139 3.39 0.34 20.23
C VAL A 139 2.63 -0.54 19.23
N GLN A 140 2.85 -1.84 19.30
CA GLN A 140 2.19 -2.79 18.42
C GLN A 140 0.84 -3.21 19.01
N SER A 141 -0.25 -2.87 18.33
CA SER A 141 -1.63 -3.23 18.66
C SER A 141 -2.11 -4.29 17.65
N PRO A 142 -2.08 -5.59 17.98
CA PRO A 142 -2.43 -6.63 17.01
C PRO A 142 -3.88 -6.56 16.56
N LEU A 143 -4.10 -6.72 15.24
CA LEU A 143 -5.42 -7.04 14.71
C LEU A 143 -5.84 -8.43 15.18
N ALA A 144 -7.12 -8.62 15.49
CA ALA A 144 -7.66 -9.92 15.81
C ALA A 144 -7.89 -10.72 14.52
N LEU A 145 -7.38 -11.96 14.49
CA LEU A 145 -7.65 -12.91 13.39
C LEU A 145 -8.78 -13.85 13.82
N GLY A 146 -9.89 -13.79 13.11
CA GLY A 146 -11.05 -14.66 13.31
C GLY A 146 -11.32 -15.54 12.08
N PRO A 147 -12.41 -16.33 12.12
CA PRO A 147 -12.82 -17.17 10.99
C PRO A 147 -13.08 -16.37 9.70
N ASP A 148 -13.59 -15.16 9.85
CA ASP A 148 -13.94 -14.26 8.74
C ASP A 148 -12.79 -13.33 8.32
N GLY A 149 -11.58 -13.56 8.85
CA GLY A 149 -10.38 -12.77 8.57
C GLY A 149 -9.98 -11.81 9.69
N TYR A 150 -9.17 -10.82 9.32
CA TYR A 150 -8.69 -9.81 10.26
C TYR A 150 -9.75 -8.76 10.57
N ARG A 151 -9.75 -8.30 11.82
CA ARG A 151 -10.62 -7.21 12.30
C ARG A 151 -9.87 -6.36 13.33
N LEU A 152 -10.32 -5.15 13.55
CA LEU A 152 -9.80 -4.28 14.59
C LEU A 152 -10.18 -4.83 15.99
N ASP A 153 -9.20 -4.90 16.90
CA ASP A 153 -9.44 -5.16 18.32
C ASP A 153 -9.56 -3.82 19.06
N LEU A 154 -10.78 -3.28 19.13
CA LEU A 154 -11.05 -2.02 19.80
C LEU A 154 -10.69 -2.03 21.28
N ALA A 155 -10.82 -3.18 21.95
CA ALA A 155 -10.46 -3.28 23.38
C ALA A 155 -8.93 -3.24 23.57
N ALA A 156 -8.16 -3.86 22.68
CA ALA A 156 -6.71 -3.73 22.68
C ALA A 156 -6.29 -2.30 22.38
N LEU A 157 -6.87 -1.67 21.36
CA LEU A 157 -6.59 -0.30 20.97
C LEU A 157 -6.89 0.70 22.11
N GLU A 158 -8.02 0.51 22.81
CA GLU A 158 -8.38 1.34 23.97
C GLU A 158 -7.34 1.22 25.09
N ARG A 159 -6.88 0.01 25.40
CA ARG A 159 -5.79 -0.20 26.39
C ARG A 159 -4.50 0.53 26.00
N ASP A 160 -4.12 0.48 24.72
CA ASP A 160 -2.92 1.13 24.22
C ASP A 160 -3.04 2.65 24.28
N PHE A 161 -4.21 3.22 23.98
CA PHE A 161 -4.49 4.65 24.11
C PHE A 161 -4.50 5.11 25.56
N ALA A 162 -5.16 4.35 26.44
CA ALA A 162 -5.20 4.63 27.89
C ALA A 162 -3.81 4.56 28.54
N ALA A 163 -2.89 3.77 27.98
CA ALA A 163 -1.51 3.69 28.44
C ALA A 163 -0.64 4.87 28.00
N GLY A 164 -1.21 5.93 27.40
CA GLY A 164 -0.51 7.17 27.08
C GLY A 164 0.08 7.22 25.66
N ALA A 165 -0.62 6.67 24.67
CA ALA A 165 -0.25 6.89 23.28
C ALA A 165 -0.46 8.37 22.90
N ALA A 166 0.52 8.96 22.21
CA ALA A 166 0.41 10.32 21.68
C ALA A 166 -0.25 10.32 20.28
N ALA A 167 0.04 9.30 19.47
CA ALA A 167 -0.54 9.17 18.14
C ALA A 167 -0.91 7.72 17.80
N PHE A 168 -1.85 7.58 16.88
CA PHE A 168 -2.20 6.34 16.20
C PHE A 168 -1.95 6.50 14.70
N LEU A 169 -1.06 5.67 14.16
CA LEU A 169 -0.82 5.57 12.74
C LEU A 169 -1.75 4.51 12.16
N LEU A 170 -2.88 4.98 11.67
CA LEU A 170 -3.92 4.16 11.05
C LEU A 170 -3.54 3.88 9.60
N CYS A 171 -3.52 2.61 9.18
CA CYS A 171 -3.40 2.21 7.79
C CYS A 171 -4.75 1.69 7.30
N ASN A 172 -5.45 2.44 6.44
CA ASN A 172 -6.77 2.07 5.93
C ASN A 172 -6.97 2.56 4.48
N PRO A 173 -7.09 1.65 3.51
CA PRO A 173 -7.06 0.16 3.59
C PRO A 173 -5.74 -0.40 4.10
N HIS A 174 -5.82 -1.51 4.83
CA HIS A 174 -4.71 -2.03 5.62
C HIS A 174 -3.73 -2.89 4.79
N ASN A 175 -2.44 -2.58 4.87
CA ASN A 175 -1.35 -3.39 4.35
C ASN A 175 -0.64 -4.11 5.51
N PRO A 176 -0.59 -5.46 5.55
CA PRO A 176 -0.72 -6.38 4.41
C PRO A 176 -2.08 -7.11 4.27
N THR A 177 -3.02 -6.94 5.20
CA THR A 177 -4.21 -7.80 5.29
C THR A 177 -5.29 -7.51 4.26
N GLY A 178 -5.25 -6.31 3.64
CA GLY A 178 -6.30 -5.85 2.73
C GLY A 178 -7.63 -5.53 3.41
N LEU A 179 -7.66 -5.45 4.75
CA LEU A 179 -8.83 -5.05 5.53
C LEU A 179 -9.22 -3.60 5.20
N VAL A 180 -10.51 -3.36 5.04
CA VAL A 180 -11.11 -2.02 4.94
C VAL A 180 -12.01 -1.82 6.15
N LEU A 181 -11.65 -0.88 7.01
CA LEU A 181 -12.47 -0.58 8.18
C LEU A 181 -13.80 0.05 7.77
N THR A 182 -14.87 -0.39 8.40
CA THR A 182 -16.20 0.16 8.22
C THR A 182 -16.28 1.57 8.84
N GLU A 183 -17.27 2.35 8.42
CA GLU A 183 -17.51 3.68 9.01
C GLU A 183 -17.79 3.58 10.51
N GLU A 184 -18.46 2.52 10.97
CA GLU A 184 -18.74 2.27 12.38
C GLU A 184 -17.44 2.02 13.17
N GLU A 185 -16.54 1.18 12.65
CA GLU A 185 -15.22 0.94 13.26
C GLU A 185 -14.38 2.21 13.31
N LEU A 186 -14.37 2.99 12.22
CA LEU A 186 -13.64 4.27 12.17
C LEU A 186 -14.21 5.29 13.16
N ARG A 187 -15.53 5.36 13.33
CA ARG A 187 -16.16 6.20 14.37
C ARG A 187 -15.81 5.74 15.78
N ALA A 188 -15.73 4.43 16.02
CA ALA A 188 -15.27 3.91 17.30
C ALA A 188 -13.80 4.27 17.57
N VAL A 189 -12.92 4.19 16.56
CA VAL A 189 -11.53 4.67 16.67
C VAL A 189 -11.48 6.16 16.98
N ALA A 190 -12.27 6.98 16.28
CA ALA A 190 -12.32 8.42 16.48
C ALA A 190 -12.78 8.77 17.90
N ALA A 191 -13.82 8.11 18.41
CA ALA A 191 -14.30 8.30 19.77
C ALA A 191 -13.24 7.95 20.84
N LEU A 192 -12.50 6.83 20.65
CA LEU A 192 -11.39 6.46 21.53
C LEU A 192 -10.27 7.51 21.45
N ALA A 193 -9.87 7.91 20.23
CA ALA A 193 -8.83 8.91 20.03
C ALA A 193 -9.21 10.26 20.67
N SER A 194 -10.47 10.68 20.55
CA SER A 194 -10.99 11.89 21.20
C SER A 194 -10.95 11.78 22.73
N ARG A 195 -11.37 10.63 23.27
CA ARG A 195 -11.40 10.38 24.73
C ARG A 195 -10.02 10.42 25.37
N TYR A 196 -9.00 9.87 24.71
CA TYR A 196 -7.64 9.78 25.24
C TYR A 196 -6.69 10.85 24.69
N GLY A 197 -7.16 11.76 23.85
CA GLY A 197 -6.35 12.84 23.27
C GLY A 197 -5.33 12.39 22.25
N VAL A 198 -5.52 11.20 21.64
CA VAL A 198 -4.60 10.61 20.66
C VAL A 198 -4.76 11.29 19.30
N ARG A 199 -3.64 11.66 18.66
CA ARG A 199 -3.64 12.21 17.30
C ARG A 199 -3.67 11.05 16.27
N VAL A 200 -4.57 11.14 15.29
CA VAL A 200 -4.65 10.13 14.23
C VAL A 200 -3.95 10.62 12.97
N VAL A 201 -2.97 9.85 12.50
CA VAL A 201 -2.33 10.01 11.20
C VAL A 201 -2.76 8.81 10.35
N SER A 202 -3.53 9.08 9.27
CA SER A 202 -4.12 8.03 8.46
C SER A 202 -3.35 7.82 7.16
N ASP A 203 -2.73 6.64 7.00
CA ASP A 203 -2.14 6.20 5.73
C ASP A 203 -3.25 5.63 4.85
N GLU A 204 -3.70 6.41 3.87
CA GLU A 204 -4.79 6.08 2.95
C GLU A 204 -4.30 5.84 1.51
N ILE A 205 -3.02 5.49 1.34
CA ILE A 205 -2.40 5.29 0.02
C ILE A 205 -3.10 4.24 -0.85
N HIS A 206 -3.80 3.30 -0.23
CA HIS A 206 -4.55 2.24 -0.90
C HIS A 206 -6.04 2.57 -1.12
N ALA A 207 -6.51 3.75 -0.72
CA ALA A 207 -7.92 4.16 -0.81
C ALA A 207 -8.57 3.92 -2.17
N PRO A 208 -7.91 4.19 -3.33
CA PRO A 208 -8.54 3.97 -4.63
C PRO A 208 -8.66 2.49 -5.05
N LEU A 209 -8.06 1.56 -4.28
CA LEU A 209 -7.94 0.14 -4.63
C LEU A 209 -8.91 -0.75 -3.84
N VAL A 210 -10.10 -0.27 -3.55
CA VAL A 210 -11.14 -1.01 -2.81
C VAL A 210 -12.03 -1.77 -3.77
N TYR A 211 -12.25 -3.06 -3.50
CA TYR A 211 -13.10 -3.94 -4.29
C TYR A 211 -14.60 -3.76 -3.95
N ALA A 212 -15.46 -4.18 -4.87
CA ALA A 212 -16.91 -4.21 -4.63
C ALA A 212 -17.23 -5.04 -3.37
N GLY A 213 -18.16 -4.53 -2.56
CA GLY A 213 -18.53 -5.13 -1.26
C GLY A 213 -17.89 -4.44 -0.05
N ALA A 214 -16.85 -3.60 -0.25
CA ALA A 214 -16.30 -2.73 0.77
C ALA A 214 -16.34 -1.26 0.30
N ARG A 215 -16.25 -0.33 1.24
CA ARG A 215 -16.23 1.11 0.95
C ARG A 215 -15.16 1.79 1.80
N HIS A 216 -14.26 2.50 1.15
CA HIS A 216 -13.33 3.38 1.87
C HIS A 216 -14.06 4.62 2.38
N VAL A 217 -13.84 4.94 3.64
CA VAL A 217 -14.25 6.19 4.26
C VAL A 217 -12.98 6.90 4.73
N PRO A 218 -12.65 8.08 4.18
CA PRO A 218 -11.50 8.84 4.64
C PRO A 218 -11.65 9.24 6.11
N PHE A 219 -10.64 8.98 6.94
CA PHE A 219 -10.74 9.26 8.37
C PHE A 219 -11.03 10.74 8.69
N PRO A 220 -10.38 11.73 8.00
CA PRO A 220 -10.68 13.13 8.25
C PRO A 220 -12.09 13.59 7.82
N SER A 221 -12.85 12.74 7.11
CA SER A 221 -14.23 13.05 6.69
C SER A 221 -15.29 12.76 7.74
N LEU A 222 -14.92 12.10 8.84
CA LEU A 222 -15.84 11.79 9.93
C LEU A 222 -16.20 13.03 10.71
N ASP A 223 -17.45 13.10 11.17
CA ASP A 223 -17.92 14.14 12.09
C ASP A 223 -17.54 13.76 13.53
N ASP A 224 -16.27 14.02 13.88
CA ASP A 224 -15.68 13.74 15.21
C ASP A 224 -14.47 14.64 15.46
N PRO A 225 -14.24 15.13 16.72
CA PRO A 225 -13.10 15.98 17.04
C PRO A 225 -11.73 15.37 16.74
N ALA A 226 -11.52 14.05 16.88
CA ALA A 226 -10.25 13.42 16.53
C ALA A 226 -10.05 13.41 15.00
N ALA A 227 -11.11 13.19 14.25
CA ALA A 227 -11.09 13.28 12.80
C ALA A 227 -10.80 14.70 12.30
N ALA A 228 -11.42 15.70 12.94
CA ALA A 228 -11.17 17.12 12.62
C ALA A 228 -9.69 17.51 12.80
N ARG A 229 -8.98 16.87 13.75
CA ARG A 229 -7.56 17.10 14.02
C ARG A 229 -6.63 16.09 13.36
N SER A 230 -7.15 15.15 12.57
CA SER A 230 -6.36 14.13 11.89
C SER A 230 -5.74 14.66 10.59
N VAL A 231 -4.79 13.88 10.06
CA VAL A 231 -4.19 14.10 8.74
C VAL A 231 -4.20 12.78 7.98
N ALA A 232 -4.75 12.78 6.77
CA ALA A 232 -4.62 11.66 5.85
C ALA A 232 -3.43 11.87 4.90
N LEU A 233 -2.66 10.81 4.67
CA LEU A 233 -1.61 10.75 3.65
C LEU A 233 -2.13 9.95 2.46
N VAL A 234 -2.15 10.58 1.29
CA VAL A 234 -2.69 10.00 0.06
C VAL A 234 -1.72 10.15 -1.10
N SER A 235 -1.78 9.26 -2.08
CA SER A 235 -0.94 9.33 -3.27
C SER A 235 -1.54 8.53 -4.43
N ALA A 236 -1.30 8.97 -5.64
CA ALA A 236 -1.59 8.20 -6.86
C ALA A 236 -0.64 6.99 -7.03
N SER A 237 0.44 6.92 -6.26
CA SER A 237 1.57 5.99 -6.48
C SER A 237 1.19 4.51 -6.46
N LYS A 238 0.21 4.08 -5.64
CA LYS A 238 -0.23 2.67 -5.60
C LYS A 238 -1.31 2.36 -6.61
N ALA A 239 -2.25 3.28 -6.83
CA ALA A 239 -3.36 3.06 -7.73
C ALA A 239 -2.97 3.14 -9.22
N TRP A 240 -1.94 3.91 -9.57
CA TRP A 240 -1.44 4.07 -10.95
C TRP A 240 0.02 3.67 -11.15
N ASN A 241 0.61 2.96 -10.17
CA ASN A 241 1.99 2.42 -10.24
C ASN A 241 3.08 3.50 -10.44
N LEU A 242 3.04 4.59 -9.67
CA LEU A 242 3.91 5.77 -9.81
C LEU A 242 4.92 5.92 -8.65
N ALA A 243 5.19 4.86 -7.88
CA ALA A 243 5.98 4.94 -6.65
C ALA A 243 7.39 5.54 -6.83
N GLY A 244 8.00 5.33 -8.00
CA GLY A 244 9.32 5.88 -8.34
C GLY A 244 9.34 7.39 -8.61
N LEU A 245 8.18 8.03 -8.84
CA LEU A 245 8.08 9.44 -9.23
C LEU A 245 7.99 10.41 -8.04
N LYS A 246 7.72 9.90 -6.83
CA LYS A 246 7.82 10.68 -5.58
C LYS A 246 6.90 11.90 -5.49
N ALA A 247 5.59 11.67 -5.35
CA ALA A 247 4.60 12.68 -4.99
C ALA A 247 3.49 12.10 -4.13
N ALA A 248 3.13 12.77 -3.06
CA ALA A 248 2.01 12.47 -2.19
C ALA A 248 1.42 13.75 -1.59
N LEU A 249 0.28 13.64 -0.96
CA LEU A 249 -0.42 14.74 -0.35
C LEU A 249 -0.72 14.44 1.11
N ALA A 250 -0.48 15.42 1.99
CA ALA A 250 -0.99 15.46 3.35
C ALA A 250 -2.29 16.29 3.35
N VAL A 251 -3.38 15.65 3.69
CA VAL A 251 -4.74 16.22 3.65
C VAL A 251 -5.27 16.36 5.07
N PRO A 252 -5.44 17.57 5.58
CA PRO A 252 -5.86 17.79 6.97
C PRO A 252 -7.37 17.66 7.14
N GLY A 253 -7.80 17.18 8.29
CA GLY A 253 -9.10 17.57 8.85
C GLY A 253 -9.17 19.07 9.12
N PRO A 254 -10.36 19.63 9.30
CA PRO A 254 -10.53 21.09 9.36
C PRO A 254 -9.73 21.80 10.46
N GLU A 255 -9.45 21.14 11.59
CA GLU A 255 -8.67 21.69 12.68
C GLU A 255 -7.16 21.45 12.57
N ALA A 256 -6.72 20.50 11.73
CA ALA A 256 -5.30 20.19 11.51
C ALA A 256 -4.60 21.10 10.47
N ARG A 257 -5.31 22.04 9.85
CA ARG A 257 -4.77 22.95 8.83
C ARG A 257 -3.55 23.75 9.32
N ARG A 258 -3.59 24.21 10.59
CA ARG A 258 -2.49 24.97 11.19
C ARG A 258 -1.24 24.13 11.37
N ASP A 259 -1.42 22.85 11.73
CA ASP A 259 -0.30 21.92 11.89
C ASP A 259 0.42 21.76 10.56
N LEU A 260 -0.32 21.48 9.47
CA LEU A 260 0.29 21.31 8.14
C LEU A 260 0.91 22.58 7.56
N ALA A 261 0.44 23.76 7.98
CA ALA A 261 1.05 25.02 7.57
C ALA A 261 2.48 25.19 8.12
N ALA A 262 2.88 24.42 9.12
CA ALA A 262 4.23 24.41 9.69
C ALA A 262 5.20 23.46 8.97
N ILE A 263 4.75 22.67 8.00
CA ILE A 263 5.64 21.88 7.14
C ILE A 263 6.51 22.87 6.33
N ALA A 264 7.83 22.68 6.41
CA ALA A 264 8.78 23.53 5.70
C ALA A 264 8.61 23.41 4.18
N ALA A 265 8.85 24.50 3.45
CA ALA A 265 8.71 24.53 1.99
C ALA A 265 9.64 23.52 1.30
N GLU A 266 10.83 23.30 1.85
CA GLU A 266 11.86 22.38 1.36
C GLU A 266 11.36 20.93 1.33
N VAL A 267 10.42 20.56 2.20
CA VAL A 267 9.77 19.23 2.18
C VAL A 267 8.98 19.07 0.88
N SER A 268 8.18 20.06 0.52
CA SER A 268 7.41 20.05 -0.74
C SER A 268 8.31 20.09 -1.96
N GLU A 269 9.39 20.91 -1.93
CA GLU A 269 10.36 21.02 -3.01
C GLU A 269 11.16 19.74 -3.26
N SER A 270 11.28 18.86 -2.26
CA SER A 270 11.93 17.55 -2.41
C SER A 270 11.04 16.50 -3.10
N SER A 271 9.81 16.84 -3.46
CA SER A 271 8.95 16.01 -4.29
C SER A 271 9.45 15.95 -5.74
N GLY A 272 9.10 14.88 -6.45
CA GLY A 272 9.43 14.76 -7.88
C GLY A 272 8.46 15.57 -8.75
N MET A 273 8.96 16.50 -9.57
CA MET A 273 8.12 17.28 -10.51
C MET A 273 7.30 16.36 -11.41
N PHE A 274 7.92 15.32 -11.97
CA PHE A 274 7.23 14.33 -12.78
C PHE A 274 6.17 13.53 -11.98
N GLY A 275 6.39 13.36 -10.68
CA GLY A 275 5.42 12.75 -9.79
C GLY A 275 4.18 13.61 -9.59
N VAL A 276 4.36 14.94 -9.47
CA VAL A 276 3.26 15.90 -9.37
C VAL A 276 2.41 15.88 -10.64
N LEU A 277 3.04 16.04 -11.82
CA LEU A 277 2.36 16.03 -13.11
C LEU A 277 1.65 14.71 -13.40
N ALA A 278 2.31 13.59 -13.10
CA ALA A 278 1.74 12.26 -13.25
C ALA A 278 0.54 12.03 -12.31
N SER A 279 0.62 12.50 -11.07
CA SER A 279 -0.48 12.36 -10.09
C SER A 279 -1.65 13.26 -10.42
N GLU A 280 -1.41 14.48 -10.90
CA GLU A 280 -2.46 15.37 -11.40
C GLU A 280 -3.21 14.74 -12.58
N ALA A 281 -2.49 14.21 -13.58
CA ALA A 281 -3.08 13.51 -14.71
C ALA A 281 -3.86 12.24 -14.27
N ALA A 282 -3.35 11.52 -13.26
CA ALA A 282 -4.02 10.35 -12.69
C ALA A 282 -5.37 10.70 -12.08
N PHE A 283 -5.44 11.71 -11.22
CA PHE A 283 -6.68 12.12 -10.55
C PHE A 283 -7.66 12.84 -11.48
N THR A 284 -7.17 13.47 -12.54
CA THR A 284 -8.01 14.21 -13.49
C THR A 284 -8.61 13.31 -14.58
N ALA A 285 -7.80 12.43 -15.17
CA ALA A 285 -8.17 11.65 -16.36
C ALA A 285 -7.84 10.15 -16.27
N GLY A 286 -7.24 9.69 -15.16
CA GLY A 286 -6.81 8.29 -14.99
C GLY A 286 -7.89 7.34 -14.49
N GLU A 287 -9.10 7.80 -14.13
CA GLU A 287 -10.14 6.95 -13.54
C GLU A 287 -10.61 5.81 -14.46
N PRO A 288 -10.81 5.98 -15.78
CA PRO A 288 -11.19 4.85 -16.63
C PRO A 288 -10.15 3.73 -16.69
N TRP A 289 -8.86 4.07 -16.61
CA TRP A 289 -7.78 3.10 -16.54
C TRP A 289 -7.78 2.39 -15.18
N LEU A 290 -8.01 3.12 -14.09
CA LEU A 290 -8.13 2.56 -12.74
C LEU A 290 -9.29 1.57 -12.65
N ASP A 291 -10.45 1.89 -13.23
CA ASP A 291 -11.60 1.00 -13.24
C ASP A 291 -11.31 -0.29 -14.01
N ALA A 292 -10.63 -0.21 -15.16
CA ALA A 292 -10.18 -1.36 -15.91
C ALA A 292 -9.11 -2.18 -15.13
N LEU A 293 -8.20 -1.52 -14.43
CA LEU A 293 -7.24 -2.17 -13.52
C LEU A 293 -7.96 -2.92 -12.41
N MET A 294 -8.92 -2.30 -11.74
CA MET A 294 -9.67 -2.92 -10.64
C MET A 294 -10.46 -4.15 -11.09
N ALA A 295 -10.99 -4.15 -12.31
CA ALA A 295 -11.61 -5.35 -12.89
C ALA A 295 -10.59 -6.48 -13.07
N GLY A 296 -9.41 -6.19 -13.61
CA GLY A 296 -8.32 -7.16 -13.75
C GLY A 296 -7.79 -7.68 -12.40
N LEU A 297 -7.60 -6.79 -11.44
CA LEU A 297 -7.19 -7.15 -10.08
C LEU A 297 -8.22 -8.04 -9.38
N ASN A 298 -9.51 -7.76 -9.56
CA ASN A 298 -10.56 -8.60 -9.00
C ASN A 298 -10.57 -10.01 -9.63
N ALA A 299 -10.32 -10.12 -10.94
CA ALA A 299 -10.15 -11.41 -11.61
C ALA A 299 -8.92 -12.17 -11.08
N ASN A 300 -7.77 -11.50 -10.93
CA ASN A 300 -6.56 -12.12 -10.37
C ASN A 300 -6.75 -12.52 -8.90
N ARG A 301 -7.49 -11.73 -8.12
CA ARG A 301 -7.83 -12.06 -6.72
C ARG A 301 -8.61 -13.36 -6.61
N ALA A 302 -9.58 -13.59 -7.49
CA ALA A 302 -10.34 -14.83 -7.58
C ALA A 302 -9.46 -15.99 -8.09
N LEU A 303 -8.73 -15.77 -9.19
CA LEU A 303 -7.81 -16.77 -9.76
C LEU A 303 -6.77 -17.24 -8.72
N LEU A 304 -6.22 -16.32 -7.93
CA LEU A 304 -5.28 -16.67 -6.85
C LEU A 304 -5.95 -17.63 -5.85
N GLY A 305 -7.18 -17.36 -5.45
CA GLY A 305 -7.93 -18.24 -4.53
C GLY A 305 -8.12 -19.64 -5.10
N ASP A 306 -8.55 -19.74 -6.36
CA ASP A 306 -8.77 -21.02 -7.06
C ASP A 306 -7.45 -21.81 -7.19
N LEU A 307 -6.38 -21.16 -7.58
CA LEU A 307 -5.05 -21.79 -7.72
C LEU A 307 -4.49 -22.26 -6.37
N LEU A 308 -4.67 -21.49 -5.31
CA LEU A 308 -4.24 -21.89 -3.97
C LEU A 308 -5.04 -23.10 -3.47
N ALA A 309 -6.36 -23.09 -3.65
CA ALA A 309 -7.22 -24.20 -3.25
C ALA A 309 -6.86 -25.50 -4.00
N GLU A 310 -6.56 -25.40 -5.32
CA GLU A 310 -6.22 -26.54 -6.16
C GLU A 310 -4.80 -27.08 -5.88
N ARG A 311 -3.79 -26.18 -5.81
CA ARG A 311 -2.38 -26.58 -5.90
C ARG A 311 -1.62 -26.49 -4.59
N LEU A 312 -2.12 -25.73 -3.64
CA LEU A 312 -1.52 -25.52 -2.31
C LEU A 312 -2.56 -25.67 -1.20
N PRO A 313 -3.24 -26.83 -1.12
CA PRO A 313 -4.23 -27.06 -0.08
C PRO A 313 -3.59 -26.90 1.30
N GLY A 314 -4.28 -26.18 2.19
CA GLY A 314 -3.79 -25.83 3.53
C GLY A 314 -3.22 -24.41 3.63
N VAL A 315 -3.00 -23.69 2.54
CA VAL A 315 -2.70 -22.26 2.59
C VAL A 315 -3.97 -21.48 2.98
N GLY A 316 -3.89 -20.75 4.08
CA GLY A 316 -4.95 -19.82 4.45
C GLY A 316 -4.92 -18.58 3.57
N TYR A 317 -5.99 -18.33 2.84
CA TYR A 317 -6.16 -17.14 2.00
C TYR A 317 -7.52 -16.50 2.25
N GLN A 318 -7.50 -15.31 2.80
CA GLN A 318 -8.67 -14.46 2.86
C GLN A 318 -8.58 -13.44 1.72
N PRO A 319 -9.50 -13.46 0.73
CA PRO A 319 -9.48 -12.49 -0.34
C PRO A 319 -9.51 -11.06 0.20
N PRO A 320 -8.54 -10.21 -0.12
CA PRO A 320 -8.46 -8.86 0.43
C PRO A 320 -9.64 -8.00 -0.03
N GLN A 321 -10.14 -7.12 0.83
CA GLN A 321 -11.20 -6.16 0.50
C GLN A 321 -10.66 -4.97 -0.29
N ALA A 322 -9.34 -4.76 -0.26
CA ALA A 322 -8.62 -3.71 -0.99
C ALA A 322 -7.20 -4.14 -1.30
N THR A 323 -6.48 -3.33 -2.05
CA THR A 323 -5.09 -3.53 -2.46
C THR A 323 -4.93 -4.62 -3.53
N TYR A 324 -3.70 -4.86 -3.95
CA TYR A 324 -3.30 -5.98 -4.81
C TYR A 324 -2.31 -6.92 -4.09
N LEU A 325 -2.43 -6.95 -2.75
CA LEU A 325 -1.56 -7.69 -1.85
C LEU A 325 -2.38 -8.76 -1.13
N ALA A 326 -1.97 -10.00 -1.24
CA ALA A 326 -2.54 -11.12 -0.51
C ALA A 326 -1.67 -11.46 0.69
N TRP A 327 -2.28 -11.62 1.86
CA TRP A 327 -1.61 -12.05 3.07
C TRP A 327 -1.88 -13.54 3.28
N LEU A 328 -0.87 -14.38 3.00
CA LEU A 328 -1.00 -15.83 2.96
C LEU A 328 -0.58 -16.42 4.32
N ASP A 329 -1.47 -17.20 4.92
CA ASP A 329 -1.15 -18.06 6.07
C ASP A 329 -0.56 -19.38 5.58
N LEU A 330 0.74 -19.54 5.77
CA LEU A 330 1.51 -20.68 5.29
C LEU A 330 1.91 -21.64 6.43
N ARG A 331 1.39 -21.41 7.64
CA ARG A 331 1.75 -22.19 8.85
C ARG A 331 1.43 -23.68 8.70
N ALA A 332 0.31 -24.02 8.07
CA ALA A 332 -0.08 -25.40 7.85
C ALA A 332 0.84 -26.17 6.91
N LEU A 333 1.66 -25.48 6.11
CA LEU A 333 2.67 -26.10 5.26
C LEU A 333 3.91 -26.56 6.03
N GLY A 334 4.11 -26.12 7.28
CA GLY A 334 5.25 -26.51 8.12
C GLY A 334 6.61 -26.10 7.56
N LEU A 335 6.71 -24.91 6.94
CA LEU A 335 7.93 -24.38 6.32
C LEU A 335 8.79 -23.54 7.28
N GLY A 336 8.48 -23.57 8.58
CA GLY A 336 9.15 -22.75 9.58
C GLY A 336 8.58 -21.34 9.66
N ASP A 337 9.33 -20.45 10.30
CA ASP A 337 8.90 -19.09 10.61
C ASP A 337 8.89 -18.15 9.41
N ASP A 338 9.74 -18.41 8.42
CA ASP A 338 9.85 -17.64 7.17
C ASP A 338 9.62 -18.50 5.92
N PRO A 339 8.37 -18.78 5.59
CA PRO A 339 8.05 -19.53 4.37
C PRO A 339 8.43 -18.81 3.08
N ALA A 340 8.61 -17.49 3.08
CA ALA A 340 9.03 -16.74 1.91
C ALA A 340 10.45 -17.14 1.47
N GLU A 341 11.35 -17.39 2.42
CA GLU A 341 12.70 -17.89 2.12
C GLU A 341 12.66 -19.28 1.45
N TRP A 342 11.76 -20.16 1.90
CA TRP A 342 11.56 -21.46 1.25
C TRP A 342 11.20 -21.32 -0.23
N PHE A 343 10.16 -20.50 -0.53
CA PHE A 343 9.70 -20.33 -1.91
C PHE A 343 10.73 -19.62 -2.78
N LEU A 344 11.51 -18.70 -2.23
CA LEU A 344 12.62 -18.08 -2.94
C LEU A 344 13.68 -19.12 -3.35
N ARG A 345 14.17 -19.90 -2.39
CA ARG A 345 15.27 -20.85 -2.62
C ARG A 345 14.89 -22.08 -3.42
N ARG A 346 13.65 -22.56 -3.31
CA ARG A 346 13.21 -23.83 -3.90
C ARG A 346 12.22 -23.67 -5.03
N GLY A 347 11.41 -22.62 -5.01
CA GLY A 347 10.40 -22.32 -6.01
C GLY A 347 10.83 -21.26 -7.01
N SER A 348 11.92 -20.52 -6.75
CA SER A 348 12.30 -19.33 -7.52
C SER A 348 11.15 -18.32 -7.61
N VAL A 349 10.43 -18.12 -6.47
CA VAL A 349 9.37 -17.12 -6.31
C VAL A 349 9.69 -16.28 -5.10
N ALA A 350 9.89 -14.98 -5.31
CA ALA A 350 10.13 -14.03 -4.24
C ALA A 350 8.81 -13.53 -3.64
N LEU A 351 8.57 -13.80 -2.37
CA LEU A 351 7.49 -13.24 -1.56
C LEU A 351 8.05 -12.23 -0.56
N TYR A 352 7.22 -11.36 -0.01
CA TYR A 352 7.67 -10.53 1.09
C TYR A 352 7.50 -11.29 2.41
N SER A 353 8.62 -11.49 3.12
CA SER A 353 8.64 -12.24 4.38
C SER A 353 7.71 -11.64 5.43
N GLY A 354 6.87 -12.48 6.02
CA GLY A 354 5.94 -12.09 7.07
C GLY A 354 6.64 -11.56 8.33
N LEU A 355 7.86 -12.03 8.61
CA LEU A 355 8.65 -11.58 9.77
C LEU A 355 8.92 -10.07 9.77
N LYS A 356 8.91 -9.43 8.59
CA LYS A 356 9.09 -7.98 8.44
C LYS A 356 7.89 -7.16 8.92
N PHE A 357 6.70 -7.78 9.04
CA PHE A 357 5.44 -7.11 9.39
C PHE A 357 5.13 -7.10 10.90
N GLY A 358 6.08 -7.48 11.73
CA GLY A 358 5.93 -7.60 13.20
C GLY A 358 5.68 -9.03 13.66
N ALA A 359 5.54 -9.22 14.97
CA ALA A 359 5.44 -10.54 15.59
C ALA A 359 4.32 -11.45 15.02
N PRO A 360 3.12 -10.93 14.66
CA PRO A 360 2.05 -11.75 14.09
C PRO A 360 2.35 -12.29 12.68
N GLY A 361 3.40 -11.81 12.02
CA GLY A 361 3.77 -12.22 10.66
C GLY A 361 4.53 -13.53 10.54
N ARG A 362 4.87 -14.18 11.66
CA ARG A 362 5.56 -15.48 11.70
C ARG A 362 4.75 -16.58 11.02
N GLY A 363 5.34 -17.25 10.04
CA GLY A 363 4.66 -18.27 9.23
C GLY A 363 3.74 -17.74 8.14
N PHE A 364 3.74 -16.42 7.92
CA PHE A 364 3.00 -15.75 6.84
C PHE A 364 3.94 -15.22 5.77
N ALA A 365 3.38 -14.89 4.60
CA ALA A 365 4.06 -14.11 3.58
C ALA A 365 3.07 -13.22 2.83
N ARG A 366 3.53 -12.06 2.36
CA ARG A 366 2.73 -11.19 1.49
C ARG A 366 3.04 -11.48 0.03
N PHE A 367 2.00 -11.73 -0.75
CA PHE A 367 2.03 -12.00 -2.18
C PHE A 367 1.42 -10.82 -2.95
N ASN A 368 2.13 -10.30 -3.94
CA ASN A 368 1.62 -9.30 -4.88
C ASN A 368 1.01 -10.00 -6.09
N PHE A 369 -0.31 -9.84 -6.31
CA PHE A 369 -1.02 -10.45 -7.44
C PHE A 369 -1.32 -9.47 -8.59
N ALA A 370 -0.74 -8.25 -8.57
CA ALA A 370 -0.84 -7.29 -9.68
C ALA A 370 0.19 -7.61 -10.78
N THR A 371 0.01 -8.73 -11.42
CA THR A 371 0.85 -9.30 -12.47
C THR A 371 -0.03 -9.94 -13.55
N PRO A 372 0.45 -10.23 -14.78
CA PRO A 372 -0.30 -11.00 -15.76
C PRO A 372 -0.81 -12.34 -15.19
N PRO A 373 -2.03 -12.80 -15.56
CA PRO A 373 -2.63 -14.03 -15.03
C PRO A 373 -1.79 -15.29 -15.28
N ASP A 374 -1.04 -15.34 -16.38
CA ASP A 374 -0.13 -16.43 -16.69
C ASP A 374 1.08 -16.48 -15.75
N LEU A 375 1.64 -15.31 -15.39
CA LEU A 375 2.72 -15.22 -14.41
C LEU A 375 2.23 -15.53 -13.00
N LEU A 376 1.00 -15.14 -12.66
CA LEU A 376 0.35 -15.54 -11.40
C LEU A 376 0.23 -17.07 -11.32
N THR A 377 -0.23 -17.69 -12.40
CA THR A 377 -0.39 -19.16 -12.51
C THR A 377 0.97 -19.87 -12.42
N ASP A 378 2.00 -19.35 -13.10
CA ASP A 378 3.37 -19.91 -13.05
C ASP A 378 3.95 -19.77 -11.62
N ALA A 379 3.76 -18.64 -10.95
CA ALA A 379 4.24 -18.45 -9.58
C ALA A 379 3.65 -19.50 -8.63
N ILE A 380 2.32 -19.72 -8.68
CA ILE A 380 1.67 -20.73 -7.83
C ILE A 380 2.09 -22.15 -8.20
N ALA A 381 2.27 -22.45 -9.49
CA ALA A 381 2.78 -23.76 -9.94
C ALA A 381 4.20 -24.03 -9.41
N ARG A 382 5.09 -23.03 -9.44
CA ARG A 382 6.44 -23.15 -8.88
C ARG A 382 6.42 -23.33 -7.36
N MET A 383 5.57 -22.58 -6.66
CA MET A 383 5.39 -22.73 -5.22
C MET A 383 4.94 -24.15 -4.88
N ALA A 384 3.96 -24.69 -5.59
CA ALA A 384 3.46 -26.06 -5.38
C ALA A 384 4.55 -27.10 -5.65
N SER A 385 5.24 -27.03 -6.81
CA SER A 385 6.33 -27.95 -7.17
C SER A 385 7.50 -27.90 -6.18
N SER A 386 7.72 -26.78 -5.50
CA SER A 386 8.76 -26.66 -4.48
C SER A 386 8.48 -27.49 -3.22
N LEU A 387 7.24 -27.92 -3.02
CA LEU A 387 6.81 -28.77 -1.91
C LEU A 387 6.92 -30.26 -2.26
N ASP A 388 6.98 -30.62 -3.55
CA ASP A 388 7.16 -31.97 -4.01
C ASP A 388 8.60 -32.42 -3.69
N GLY A 389 8.74 -33.45 -2.86
CA GLY A 389 10.03 -34.00 -2.49
C GLY A 389 10.74 -33.30 -1.32
N ARG A 390 10.02 -33.03 -0.24
CA ARG A 390 10.56 -32.49 1.04
C ARG A 390 11.80 -33.22 1.59
N ALA A 391 12.22 -34.34 0.99
CA ALA A 391 13.43 -35.10 1.31
C ALA A 391 14.65 -34.74 0.45
N ARG A 392 14.57 -33.84 -0.51
CA ARG A 392 15.69 -33.48 -1.39
C ARG A 392 16.49 -32.29 -0.85
N THR A 393 17.80 -32.48 -0.70
CA THR A 393 18.79 -31.45 -0.33
C THR A 393 18.69 -30.21 -1.24
N PRO A 394 18.87 -28.98 -0.71
CA PRO A 394 18.83 -27.77 -1.53
C PRO A 394 19.85 -27.82 -2.67
N ARG A 395 19.47 -27.37 -3.87
CA ARG A 395 20.45 -27.04 -4.90
C ARG A 395 21.15 -25.75 -4.48
N PRO A 396 22.49 -25.67 -4.56
CA PRO A 396 23.18 -24.40 -4.40
C PRO A 396 22.68 -23.46 -5.51
N THR A 397 22.14 -22.31 -5.11
CA THR A 397 21.65 -21.27 -6.01
C THR A 397 22.64 -20.11 -6.05
N ALA A 398 22.62 -19.31 -7.11
CA ALA A 398 23.39 -18.07 -7.21
C ALA A 398 23.09 -17.08 -6.03
N LEU A 399 22.06 -17.37 -5.24
CA LEU A 399 21.67 -16.65 -4.01
C LEU A 399 22.59 -16.95 -2.81
N ASP A 400 23.37 -18.04 -2.82
CA ASP A 400 24.31 -18.35 -1.73
C ASP A 400 25.58 -17.47 -1.78
N ALA A 401 25.69 -16.59 -2.78
CA ALA A 401 26.80 -15.66 -2.99
C ALA A 401 26.45 -14.18 -2.69
N LEU A 402 25.23 -13.89 -2.22
CA LEU A 402 24.77 -12.57 -1.75
C LEU A 402 24.63 -12.57 -0.21
#